data_b5e5c11a3007dc9c5bfb079d6f6d63f8
#
_entry.id   b5e5c11a3007dc9c5bfb079d6f6d63f8
#
_cell.length_a   1.000
_cell.length_b   1.000
_cell.length_c   1.000
_cell.angle_alpha   90.00
_cell.angle_beta   90.00
_cell.angle_gamma   90.00
#
_symmetry.space_group_name_H-M   'P 1'
#
loop_
_entity.id
_entity.type
_entity.pdbx_description
1 polymer ?
#
loop_
_entity_poly.entity_id
_entity_poly.type
_entity_poly.pdbx_seq_one_letter_code
_entity_poly.pdbx_strand_id
1 'polypeptide(L)'
;SDLCNQNRAILQDDTALARSAMGKAGLLIEQVQQTPVVGGAWFEVRTREQNKKLKGIRRRTIREGRRVRQEIRAQRVSLRPPDRRGHKLPTVSIWVVMATEVDPPSGQEPIDWTILTSKPVENLEQALDVIQWYLARWEIEVFHRVLKSGCKIEELQFKDVTRIKPLVALYAIVAWRILYLTKLGRECPDLPCDVVFAEEEWKSICLIRRGP
;
A
#
# COMPACT_ATOMS: atom_id res chain seq x y z
N SER A 1 -2.24 6.96 -4.31
CA SER A 1 -1.22 7.51 -5.21
C SER A 1 0.22 7.33 -4.75
N ASP A 2 0.52 6.94 -3.52
CA ASP A 2 1.91 6.75 -3.02
C ASP A 2 2.37 5.29 -2.91
N LEU A 3 1.57 4.34 -3.36
CA LEU A 3 1.85 2.91 -3.30
C LEU A 3 3.20 2.53 -3.94
N CYS A 4 3.51 3.10 -5.10
CA CYS A 4 4.70 2.70 -5.82
C CYS A 4 6.02 3.28 -5.25
N ASN A 5 5.99 4.46 -4.57
CA ASN A 5 7.20 5.09 -4.02
C ASN A 5 7.47 4.74 -2.56
N GLN A 6 6.42 4.56 -1.76
CA GLN A 6 6.60 4.04 -0.40
C GLN A 6 7.15 2.63 -0.46
N ASN A 7 6.78 1.87 -1.48
CA ASN A 7 7.33 0.55 -1.73
C ASN A 7 8.80 0.57 -2.12
N ARG A 8 9.21 1.57 -2.91
CA ARG A 8 10.63 1.76 -3.22
C ARG A 8 11.44 2.21 -2.00
N ALA A 9 10.84 2.97 -1.07
CA ALA A 9 11.47 3.39 0.18
C ALA A 9 11.55 2.23 1.18
N ILE A 10 10.49 1.47 1.37
CA ILE A 10 10.49 0.26 2.21
C ILE A 10 11.45 -0.78 1.62
N LEU A 11 11.47 -0.93 0.29
CA LEU A 11 12.40 -1.82 -0.41
C LEU A 11 13.84 -1.32 -0.42
N GLN A 12 14.10 -0.02 -0.37
CA GLN A 12 15.46 0.48 -0.23
C GLN A 12 16.03 0.16 1.15
N ASP A 13 15.24 0.24 2.20
CA ASP A 13 15.67 -0.18 3.54
C ASP A 13 15.71 -1.70 3.67
N ASP A 14 14.76 -2.44 3.12
CA ASP A 14 14.76 -3.90 3.08
C ASP A 14 15.81 -4.45 2.11
N THR A 15 16.15 -3.73 1.02
CA THR A 15 17.23 -4.10 0.12
C THR A 15 18.60 -3.90 0.79
N ALA A 16 18.73 -2.91 1.67
CA ALA A 16 19.95 -2.74 2.46
C ALA A 16 20.10 -3.87 3.48
N LEU A 17 19.01 -4.30 4.12
CA LEU A 17 18.96 -5.50 4.97
C LEU A 17 19.22 -6.78 4.17
N ALA A 18 18.63 -6.92 2.99
CA ALA A 18 18.85 -8.05 2.10
C ALA A 18 20.29 -8.07 1.55
N ARG A 19 20.88 -6.93 1.22
CA ARG A 19 22.29 -6.80 0.83
C ARG A 19 23.23 -7.25 1.95
N SER A 20 22.96 -6.82 3.17
CA SER A 20 23.73 -7.24 4.35
C SER A 20 23.57 -8.73 4.64
N ALA A 21 22.38 -9.29 4.36
CA ALA A 21 22.04 -10.67 4.67
C ALA A 21 22.58 -11.69 3.64
N MET A 22 22.75 -11.29 2.37
CA MET A 22 23.18 -12.20 1.29
C MET A 22 24.68 -12.20 1.03
N GLY A 23 25.46 -11.32 1.68
CA GLY A 23 26.90 -11.20 1.44
C GLY A 23 27.19 -10.67 0.02
N LYS A 24 28.41 -10.97 -0.51
CA LYS A 24 28.87 -10.52 -1.84
C LYS A 24 28.21 -11.25 -3.03
N ALA A 25 27.35 -12.21 -2.80
CA ALA A 25 26.74 -13.07 -3.82
C ALA A 25 25.40 -12.56 -4.32
N GLY A 26 25.38 -11.43 -5.00
CA GLY A 26 24.21 -10.91 -5.71
C GLY A 26 23.14 -10.24 -4.82
N LEU A 27 22.42 -9.31 -5.40
CA LEU A 27 21.30 -8.68 -4.74
C LEU A 27 20.09 -9.63 -4.78
N LEU A 28 19.26 -9.64 -3.74
CA LEU A 28 18.02 -10.39 -3.68
C LEU A 28 17.17 -10.21 -4.96
N ILE A 29 17.09 -8.97 -5.43
CA ILE A 29 16.36 -8.63 -6.65
C ILE A 29 16.95 -9.33 -7.88
N GLU A 30 18.27 -9.31 -8.05
CA GLU A 30 18.96 -9.97 -9.18
C GLU A 30 18.75 -11.48 -9.17
N GLN A 31 18.76 -12.09 -7.98
CA GLN A 31 18.49 -13.52 -7.83
C GLN A 31 17.06 -13.86 -8.28
N VAL A 32 16.06 -13.09 -7.84
CA VAL A 32 14.65 -13.33 -8.20
C VAL A 32 14.39 -13.01 -9.67
N GLN A 33 15.07 -12.03 -10.25
CA GLN A 33 14.98 -11.72 -11.69
C GLN A 33 15.42 -12.86 -12.60
N GLN A 34 16.34 -13.70 -12.12
CA GLN A 34 16.82 -14.87 -12.86
C GLN A 34 15.89 -16.08 -12.76
N THR A 35 14.87 -16.05 -11.90
CA THR A 35 13.91 -17.15 -11.81
C THR A 35 12.91 -17.13 -12.96
N PRO A 36 12.37 -18.30 -13.34
CA PRO A 36 11.32 -18.38 -14.34
C PRO A 36 10.10 -17.54 -13.97
N VAL A 37 9.45 -16.99 -14.97
CA VAL A 37 8.16 -16.29 -14.83
C VAL A 37 7.10 -17.31 -14.45
N VAL A 38 6.40 -17.06 -13.34
CA VAL A 38 5.27 -17.89 -12.86
C VAL A 38 4.01 -17.61 -13.69
N GLY A 39 3.88 -16.38 -14.20
CA GLY A 39 2.79 -15.95 -15.05
C GLY A 39 2.76 -14.44 -15.24
N GLY A 40 1.72 -13.95 -15.89
CA GLY A 40 1.51 -12.53 -16.11
C GLY A 40 0.10 -12.07 -15.72
N ALA A 41 -0.01 -10.80 -15.32
CA ALA A 41 -1.30 -10.21 -15.00
C ALA A 41 -1.36 -8.74 -15.45
N TRP A 42 -2.59 -8.23 -15.58
CA TRP A 42 -2.85 -6.83 -15.89
C TRP A 42 -3.27 -6.09 -14.63
N PHE A 43 -2.68 -4.91 -14.44
CA PHE A 43 -3.00 -4.05 -13.32
C PHE A 43 -3.35 -2.64 -13.80
N GLU A 44 -4.30 -2.00 -13.14
CA GLU A 44 -4.58 -0.59 -13.34
C GLU A 44 -3.77 0.25 -12.37
N VAL A 45 -2.93 1.11 -12.92
CA VAL A 45 -2.10 2.03 -12.15
C VAL A 45 -2.68 3.43 -12.23
N ARG A 46 -2.99 4.01 -11.08
CA ARG A 46 -3.58 5.34 -10.99
C ARG A 46 -2.57 6.43 -11.33
N THR A 47 -3.07 7.57 -11.81
CA THR A 47 -2.28 8.80 -11.98
C THR A 47 -1.60 9.18 -10.68
N ARG A 48 -0.33 9.56 -10.78
CA ARG A 48 0.47 9.93 -9.64
C ARG A 48 1.19 11.25 -9.86
N GLU A 49 1.07 12.16 -8.90
CA GLU A 49 1.93 13.33 -8.78
C GLU A 49 3.15 12.99 -7.90
N GLN A 50 4.33 13.25 -8.44
CA GLN A 50 5.58 13.17 -7.68
C GLN A 50 6.17 14.57 -7.51
N ASN A 51 6.38 14.97 -6.27
CA ASN A 51 7.16 16.17 -5.95
C ASN A 51 8.59 15.72 -5.60
N LYS A 52 9.48 15.70 -6.59
CA LYS A 52 10.91 15.42 -6.35
C LYS A 52 11.61 16.74 -5.99
N LYS A 53 12.29 16.77 -4.85
CA LYS A 53 13.20 17.86 -4.47
C LYS A 53 14.59 17.48 -4.95
N LEU A 54 15.02 18.01 -6.10
CA LEU A 54 16.37 17.80 -6.62
C LEU A 54 17.14 19.12 -6.50
N LYS A 55 18.26 19.12 -5.78
CA LYS A 55 19.15 20.30 -5.59
C LYS A 55 18.36 21.59 -5.20
N GLY A 56 17.38 21.47 -4.27
CA GLY A 56 16.60 22.63 -3.80
C GLY A 56 15.40 23.01 -4.66
N ILE A 57 15.28 22.50 -5.88
CA ILE A 57 14.18 22.80 -6.80
C ILE A 57 13.10 21.74 -6.68
N ARG A 58 11.84 22.15 -6.41
CA ARG A 58 10.67 21.27 -6.45
C ARG A 58 10.28 21.02 -7.91
N ARG A 59 10.48 19.84 -8.42
CA ARG A 59 9.93 19.41 -9.72
C ARG A 59 8.70 18.56 -9.48
N ARG A 60 7.57 19.00 -10.03
CA ARG A 60 6.33 18.24 -10.10
C ARG A 60 6.37 17.37 -11.34
N THR A 61 6.35 16.06 -11.16
CA THR A 61 6.24 15.10 -12.28
C THR A 61 4.91 14.39 -12.13
N ILE A 62 4.11 14.36 -13.18
CA ILE A 62 2.84 13.63 -13.23
C ILE A 62 3.10 12.37 -14.03
N ARG A 63 2.81 11.23 -13.44
CA ARG A 63 2.71 9.96 -14.14
C ARG A 63 1.24 9.65 -14.34
N GLU A 64 0.80 9.62 -15.59
CA GLU A 64 -0.58 9.29 -15.93
C GLU A 64 -0.92 7.85 -15.55
N GLY A 65 -2.17 7.65 -15.14
CA GLY A 65 -2.70 6.33 -14.88
C GLY A 65 -2.79 5.52 -16.17
N ARG A 66 -2.44 4.23 -16.08
CA ARG A 66 -2.48 3.33 -17.23
C ARG A 66 -2.71 1.90 -16.80
N ARG A 67 -3.20 1.10 -17.71
CA ARG A 67 -3.21 -0.35 -17.57
C ARG A 67 -1.86 -0.91 -17.96
N VAL A 68 -1.25 -1.69 -17.09
CA VAL A 68 0.09 -2.26 -17.27
C VAL A 68 0.05 -3.78 -17.24
N ARG A 69 0.81 -4.41 -18.12
CA ARG A 69 1.07 -5.84 -18.07
C ARG A 69 2.32 -6.07 -17.24
N GLN A 70 2.23 -6.94 -16.24
CA GLN A 70 3.39 -7.32 -15.44
C GLN A 70 3.66 -8.81 -15.54
N GLU A 71 4.94 -9.17 -15.63
CA GLU A 71 5.43 -10.52 -15.43
C GLU A 71 5.70 -10.74 -13.95
N ILE A 72 5.25 -11.88 -13.45
CA ILE A 72 5.32 -12.24 -12.04
C ILE A 72 6.32 -13.36 -11.86
N ARG A 73 7.23 -13.18 -10.91
CA ARG A 73 8.21 -14.17 -10.46
C ARG A 73 8.04 -14.37 -8.97
N ALA A 74 8.24 -15.60 -8.51
CA ALA A 74 8.19 -15.92 -7.09
C ALA A 74 9.32 -16.88 -6.75
N GLN A 75 10.00 -16.62 -5.61
CA GLN A 75 11.09 -17.48 -5.14
C GLN A 75 11.15 -17.49 -3.62
N ARG A 76 11.42 -18.66 -3.06
CA ARG A 76 11.78 -18.79 -1.66
C ARG A 76 13.25 -18.41 -1.48
N VAL A 77 13.53 -17.53 -0.54
CA VAL A 77 14.87 -17.04 -0.22
C VAL A 77 15.15 -17.16 1.26
N SER A 78 16.45 -17.27 1.60
CA SER A 78 16.90 -17.33 2.99
C SER A 78 17.67 -16.04 3.31
N LEU A 79 17.11 -15.24 4.19
CA LEU A 79 17.71 -13.98 4.66
C LEU A 79 18.60 -14.26 5.88
N ARG A 80 19.86 -13.92 5.77
CA ARG A 80 20.77 -13.94 6.92
C ARG A 80 20.64 -12.64 7.70
N PRO A 81 20.57 -12.67 9.02
CA PRO A 81 20.51 -11.47 9.82
C PRO A 81 21.80 -10.65 9.67
N PRO A 82 21.72 -9.31 9.84
CA PRO A 82 22.92 -8.48 9.89
C PRO A 82 23.81 -8.89 11.07
N ASP A 83 25.13 -8.83 10.85
CA ASP A 83 26.09 -9.15 11.88
C ASP A 83 26.10 -8.04 12.95
N ARG A 84 25.43 -8.32 14.07
CA ARG A 84 25.39 -7.41 15.23
C ARG A 84 26.22 -8.01 16.34
N ARG A 85 27.22 -7.24 16.84
CA ARG A 85 28.08 -7.66 17.95
C ARG A 85 27.24 -8.23 19.11
N GLY A 86 27.44 -9.52 19.39
CA GLY A 86 26.86 -10.20 20.55
C GLY A 86 25.54 -10.96 20.32
N HIS A 87 24.88 -10.85 19.17
CA HIS A 87 23.63 -11.58 18.90
C HIS A 87 23.67 -12.31 17.57
N LYS A 88 23.73 -13.65 17.62
CA LYS A 88 23.51 -14.51 16.45
C LYS A 88 22.01 -14.74 16.28
N LEU A 89 21.38 -13.97 15.39
CA LEU A 89 19.98 -14.20 15.02
C LEU A 89 19.89 -15.35 13.99
N PRO A 90 18.81 -16.14 14.00
CA PRO A 90 18.63 -17.21 13.03
C PRO A 90 18.36 -16.65 11.62
N THR A 91 18.70 -17.46 10.61
CA THR A 91 18.33 -17.20 9.22
C THR A 91 16.80 -17.33 9.08
N VAL A 92 16.18 -16.40 8.36
CA VAL A 92 14.74 -16.40 8.11
C VAL A 92 14.48 -16.78 6.65
N SER A 93 13.66 -17.80 6.43
CA SER A 93 13.18 -18.17 5.08
C SER A 93 11.87 -17.48 4.78
N ILE A 94 11.82 -16.75 3.69
CA ILE A 94 10.64 -16.02 3.21
C ILE A 94 10.45 -16.22 1.71
N TRP A 95 9.30 -15.85 1.21
CA TRP A 95 9.03 -15.77 -0.22
C TRP A 95 9.15 -14.34 -0.72
N VAL A 96 9.67 -14.20 -1.93
CA VAL A 96 9.74 -12.93 -2.66
C VAL A 96 8.87 -13.04 -3.88
N VAL A 97 7.94 -12.11 -4.04
CA VAL A 97 7.11 -11.97 -5.23
C VAL A 97 7.55 -10.69 -5.95
N MET A 98 7.99 -10.82 -7.19
CA MET A 98 8.31 -9.70 -8.07
C MET A 98 7.29 -9.60 -9.18
N ALA A 99 6.77 -8.38 -9.41
CA ALA A 99 5.91 -8.07 -10.54
C ALA A 99 6.54 -6.89 -11.31
N THR A 100 7.03 -7.18 -12.51
CA THR A 100 7.79 -6.24 -13.36
C THR A 100 6.98 -5.89 -14.60
N GLU A 101 6.82 -4.60 -14.88
CA GLU A 101 6.13 -4.14 -16.09
C GLU A 101 6.86 -4.56 -17.36
N VAL A 102 6.11 -5.13 -18.29
CA VAL A 102 6.58 -5.48 -19.63
C VAL A 102 6.26 -4.34 -20.58
N ASP A 103 7.23 -3.95 -21.40
CA ASP A 103 7.09 -2.90 -22.41
C ASP A 103 6.59 -1.55 -21.87
N PRO A 104 7.33 -0.94 -20.91
CA PRO A 104 6.97 0.38 -20.39
C PRO A 104 7.00 1.43 -21.51
N PRO A 105 6.12 2.44 -21.49
CA PRO A 105 6.13 3.52 -22.47
C PRO A 105 7.48 4.22 -22.54
N SER A 106 7.89 4.64 -23.75
CA SER A 106 9.16 5.32 -23.97
C SER A 106 9.35 6.51 -23.03
N GLY A 107 10.50 6.57 -22.37
CA GLY A 107 10.83 7.63 -21.41
C GLY A 107 10.19 7.50 -20.01
N GLN A 108 9.45 6.43 -19.75
CA GLN A 108 8.90 6.14 -18.42
C GLN A 108 9.68 5.01 -17.73
N GLU A 109 9.89 5.15 -16.43
CA GLU A 109 10.43 4.05 -15.62
C GLU A 109 9.38 2.94 -15.52
N PRO A 110 9.77 1.65 -15.65
CA PRO A 110 8.86 0.52 -15.46
C PRO A 110 8.28 0.51 -14.05
N ILE A 111 7.11 -0.06 -13.93
CA ILE A 111 6.46 -0.26 -12.63
C ILE A 111 6.85 -1.62 -12.12
N ASP A 112 7.70 -1.62 -11.09
CA ASP A 112 8.20 -2.82 -10.45
C ASP A 112 7.72 -2.89 -9.01
N TRP A 113 7.20 -4.06 -8.62
CA TRP A 113 6.84 -4.38 -7.25
C TRP A 113 7.66 -5.56 -6.78
N THR A 114 8.27 -5.44 -5.60
CA THR A 114 8.93 -6.55 -4.92
C THR A 114 8.31 -6.67 -3.53
N ILE A 115 7.68 -7.80 -3.25
CA ILE A 115 6.91 -8.05 -2.04
C ILE A 115 7.53 -9.22 -1.30
N LEU A 116 7.77 -9.06 0.00
CA LEU A 116 8.24 -10.10 0.89
C LEU A 116 7.05 -10.67 1.67
N THR A 117 6.95 -11.99 1.73
CA THR A 117 5.86 -12.66 2.45
C THR A 117 6.33 -13.92 3.15
N SER A 118 5.77 -14.23 4.31
CA SER A 118 5.93 -15.51 5.00
C SER A 118 5.03 -16.61 4.45
N LYS A 119 4.05 -16.25 3.60
CA LYS A 119 3.14 -17.21 2.96
C LYS A 119 3.84 -17.93 1.81
N PRO A 120 3.60 -19.25 1.61
CA PRO A 120 4.08 -19.96 0.43
C PRO A 120 3.51 -19.37 -0.86
N VAL A 121 4.36 -19.28 -1.92
CA VAL A 121 3.98 -18.79 -3.24
C VAL A 121 4.55 -19.70 -4.31
N GLU A 122 3.83 -20.76 -4.62
CA GLU A 122 4.26 -21.83 -5.51
C GLU A 122 3.65 -21.72 -6.92
N ASN A 123 2.62 -20.87 -7.07
CA ASN A 123 1.89 -20.70 -8.32
C ASN A 123 1.46 -19.23 -8.52
N LEU A 124 0.91 -18.94 -9.71
CA LEU A 124 0.46 -17.61 -10.07
C LEU A 124 -0.69 -17.11 -9.19
N GLU A 125 -1.64 -17.96 -8.83
CA GLU A 125 -2.80 -17.59 -8.02
C GLU A 125 -2.34 -17.07 -6.65
N GLN A 126 -1.47 -17.80 -5.96
CA GLN A 126 -0.90 -17.39 -4.68
C GLN A 126 -0.07 -16.11 -4.80
N ALA A 127 0.64 -15.91 -5.91
CA ALA A 127 1.37 -14.67 -6.16
C ALA A 127 0.42 -13.48 -6.35
N LEU A 128 -0.69 -13.67 -7.06
CA LEU A 128 -1.71 -12.65 -7.24
C LEU A 128 -2.39 -12.29 -5.92
N ASP A 129 -2.68 -13.26 -5.06
CA ASP A 129 -3.22 -13.02 -3.72
C ASP A 129 -2.29 -12.11 -2.90
N VAL A 130 -0.99 -12.41 -2.90
CA VAL A 130 0.01 -11.59 -2.20
C VAL A 130 0.04 -10.16 -2.74
N ILE A 131 -0.02 -10.00 -4.07
CA ILE A 131 -0.08 -8.67 -4.70
C ILE A 131 -1.39 -7.95 -4.32
N GLN A 132 -2.51 -8.64 -4.30
CA GLN A 132 -3.81 -8.05 -3.90
C GLN A 132 -3.79 -7.59 -2.44
N TRP A 133 -3.28 -8.41 -1.52
CA TRP A 133 -3.14 -8.01 -0.10
C TRP A 133 -2.25 -6.78 0.05
N TYR A 134 -1.17 -6.74 -0.72
CA TYR A 134 -0.28 -5.60 -0.73
C TYR A 134 -0.97 -4.33 -1.25
N LEU A 135 -1.74 -4.43 -2.33
CA LEU A 135 -2.53 -3.31 -2.87
C LEU A 135 -3.62 -2.87 -1.87
N ALA A 136 -4.27 -3.82 -1.20
CA ALA A 136 -5.27 -3.53 -0.16
C ALA A 136 -4.66 -2.82 1.07
N ARG A 137 -3.37 -3.01 1.36
CA ARG A 137 -2.67 -2.32 2.46
C ARG A 137 -2.83 -0.79 2.41
N TRP A 138 -2.95 -0.22 1.22
CA TRP A 138 -3.14 1.22 1.06
C TRP A 138 -4.40 1.77 1.73
N GLU A 139 -5.39 0.93 1.93
CA GLU A 139 -6.64 1.33 2.56
C GLU A 139 -6.43 1.86 3.98
N ILE A 140 -5.44 1.32 4.70
CA ILE A 140 -5.12 1.80 6.04
C ILE A 140 -4.60 3.24 6.04
N GLU A 141 -3.90 3.65 4.98
CA GLU A 141 -3.40 5.02 4.86
C GLU A 141 -4.53 6.01 4.52
N VAL A 142 -5.51 5.58 3.72
CA VAL A 142 -6.73 6.35 3.48
C VAL A 142 -7.52 6.50 4.77
N PHE A 143 -7.67 5.40 5.54
CA PHE A 143 -8.31 5.41 6.84
C PHE A 143 -7.61 6.38 7.82
N HIS A 144 -6.28 6.30 7.92
CA HIS A 144 -5.51 7.22 8.79
C HIS A 144 -5.65 8.68 8.34
N ARG A 145 -5.71 8.94 7.04
CA ARG A 145 -5.95 10.30 6.53
C ARG A 145 -7.33 10.82 6.93
N VAL A 146 -8.38 9.99 6.83
CA VAL A 146 -9.73 10.36 7.30
C VAL A 146 -9.71 10.63 8.79
N LEU A 147 -9.06 9.79 9.57
CA LEU A 147 -8.94 9.93 11.02
C LEU A 147 -8.20 11.20 11.43
N LYS A 148 -7.07 11.52 10.76
CA LYS A 148 -6.25 12.69 11.07
C LYS A 148 -6.83 13.99 10.53
N SER A 149 -7.14 14.03 9.25
CA SER A 149 -7.57 15.26 8.58
C SER A 149 -9.08 15.48 8.61
N GLY A 150 -9.87 14.41 8.50
CA GLY A 150 -11.33 14.46 8.55
C GLY A 150 -11.86 14.61 9.97
N CYS A 151 -11.39 13.77 10.87
CA CYS A 151 -11.82 13.78 12.28
C CYS A 151 -10.95 14.67 13.17
N LYS A 152 -9.84 15.21 12.65
CA LYS A 152 -8.91 16.12 13.37
C LYS A 152 -8.45 15.58 14.73
N ILE A 153 -8.21 14.27 14.82
CA ILE A 153 -7.90 13.61 16.08
C ILE A 153 -6.62 14.15 16.75
N GLU A 154 -5.69 14.68 15.96
CA GLU A 154 -4.44 15.26 16.45
C GLU A 154 -4.62 16.65 17.07
N GLU A 155 -5.76 17.33 16.84
CA GLU A 155 -6.09 18.63 17.46
C GLU A 155 -6.67 18.46 18.87
N LEU A 156 -7.05 17.22 19.24
CA LEU A 156 -7.66 16.92 20.52
C LEU A 156 -6.61 16.87 21.63
N GLN A 157 -6.73 17.78 22.58
CA GLN A 157 -5.83 17.85 23.73
C GLN A 157 -6.51 17.35 25.00
N PHE A 158 -5.94 16.33 25.61
CA PHE A 158 -6.42 15.78 26.89
C PHE A 158 -5.30 15.75 27.91
N LYS A 159 -5.65 16.08 29.14
CA LYS A 159 -4.72 16.02 30.30
C LYS A 159 -4.41 14.58 30.71
N ASP A 160 -5.28 13.62 30.37
CA ASP A 160 -5.19 12.24 30.81
C ASP A 160 -5.27 11.25 29.64
N VAL A 161 -4.28 10.36 29.56
CA VAL A 161 -4.18 9.29 28.54
C VAL A 161 -5.37 8.32 28.62
N THR A 162 -5.97 8.13 29.80
CA THR A 162 -7.13 7.23 29.96
C THR A 162 -8.34 7.68 29.15
N ARG A 163 -8.48 8.99 28.93
CA ARG A 163 -9.56 9.58 28.10
C ARG A 163 -9.28 9.49 26.60
N ILE A 164 -8.02 9.39 26.21
CA ILE A 164 -7.63 9.32 24.81
C ILE A 164 -8.06 7.99 24.19
N LYS A 165 -7.89 6.87 24.90
CA LYS A 165 -8.19 5.52 24.39
C LYS A 165 -9.64 5.37 23.91
N PRO A 166 -10.68 5.64 24.71
CA PRO A 166 -12.06 5.51 24.26
C PRO A 166 -12.41 6.49 23.14
N LEU A 167 -11.81 7.67 23.14
CA LEU A 167 -12.02 8.66 22.10
C LEU A 167 -11.41 8.20 20.76
N VAL A 168 -10.17 7.69 20.76
CA VAL A 168 -9.54 7.13 19.54
C VAL A 168 -10.41 5.99 18.99
N ALA A 169 -10.95 5.13 19.85
CA ALA A 169 -11.85 4.06 19.41
C ALA A 169 -13.13 4.61 18.76
N LEU A 170 -13.74 5.63 19.35
CA LEU A 170 -14.93 6.27 18.76
C LEU A 170 -14.62 6.90 17.40
N TYR A 171 -13.55 7.69 17.33
CA TYR A 171 -13.16 8.32 16.05
C TYR A 171 -12.70 7.30 15.00
N ALA A 172 -12.14 6.17 15.41
CA ALA A 172 -11.83 5.08 14.49
C ALA A 172 -13.10 4.50 13.84
N ILE A 173 -14.19 4.35 14.60
CA ILE A 173 -15.50 3.92 14.06
C ILE A 173 -16.05 4.98 13.08
N VAL A 174 -15.97 6.26 13.43
CA VAL A 174 -16.42 7.36 12.56
C VAL A 174 -15.58 7.38 11.26
N ALA A 175 -14.27 7.29 11.36
CA ALA A 175 -13.39 7.28 10.19
C ALA A 175 -13.64 6.07 9.30
N TRP A 176 -13.89 4.89 9.89
CA TRP A 176 -14.26 3.69 9.14
C TRP A 176 -15.59 3.88 8.41
N ARG A 177 -16.62 4.42 9.06
CA ARG A 177 -17.93 4.69 8.43
C ARG A 177 -17.80 5.67 7.26
N ILE A 178 -17.02 6.75 7.42
CA ILE A 178 -16.75 7.70 6.33
C ILE A 178 -16.05 7.01 5.15
N LEU A 179 -15.03 6.20 5.42
CA LEU A 179 -14.31 5.46 4.39
C LEU A 179 -15.25 4.47 3.66
N TYR A 180 -16.04 3.72 4.43
CA TYR A 180 -17.01 2.76 3.90
C TYR A 180 -18.01 3.44 2.97
N LEU A 181 -18.66 4.52 3.43
CA LEU A 181 -19.63 5.26 2.64
C LEU A 181 -19.02 5.90 1.38
N THR A 182 -17.77 6.39 1.50
CA THR A 182 -17.06 6.97 0.36
C THR A 182 -16.76 5.91 -0.71
N LYS A 183 -16.39 4.70 -0.31
CA LYS A 183 -16.16 3.59 -1.23
C LYS A 183 -17.46 3.10 -1.84
N LEU A 184 -18.46 2.88 -1.01
CA LEU A 184 -19.77 2.41 -1.45
C LEU A 184 -20.37 3.35 -2.51
N GLY A 185 -20.31 4.66 -2.29
CA GLY A 185 -20.79 5.65 -3.26
C GLY A 185 -19.97 5.71 -4.56
N ARG A 186 -18.74 5.17 -4.58
CA ARG A 186 -17.93 5.06 -5.80
C ARG A 186 -18.14 3.76 -6.56
N GLU A 187 -18.30 2.66 -5.85
CA GLU A 187 -18.43 1.33 -6.42
C GLU A 187 -19.89 1.01 -6.79
N CYS A 188 -20.83 1.54 -6.02
CA CYS A 188 -22.27 1.34 -6.20
C CYS A 188 -23.02 2.70 -6.17
N PRO A 189 -22.81 3.59 -7.16
CA PRO A 189 -23.39 4.93 -7.16
C PRO A 189 -24.92 4.95 -7.19
N ASP A 190 -25.54 3.92 -7.74
CA ASP A 190 -26.99 3.78 -7.89
C ASP A 190 -27.65 3.06 -6.71
N LEU A 191 -26.88 2.72 -5.66
CA LEU A 191 -27.43 2.05 -4.47
C LEU A 191 -28.39 3.01 -3.74
N PRO A 192 -29.65 2.61 -3.48
CA PRO A 192 -30.59 3.43 -2.72
C PRO A 192 -30.06 3.73 -1.32
N CYS A 193 -30.27 4.96 -0.86
CA CYS A 193 -29.69 5.41 0.43
C CYS A 193 -30.31 4.71 1.65
N ASP A 194 -31.53 4.21 1.54
CA ASP A 194 -32.26 3.47 2.59
C ASP A 194 -31.66 2.08 2.88
N VAL A 195 -30.83 1.54 1.97
CA VAL A 195 -30.05 0.32 2.21
C VAL A 195 -28.94 0.54 3.25
N VAL A 196 -28.46 1.78 3.38
CA VAL A 196 -27.27 2.11 4.18
C VAL A 196 -27.58 3.03 5.36
N PHE A 197 -28.60 3.87 5.22
CA PHE A 197 -29.00 4.85 6.21
C PHE A 197 -30.41 4.59 6.71
N ALA A 198 -30.63 4.77 8.00
CA ALA A 198 -31.99 4.81 8.53
C ALA A 198 -32.77 6.01 7.94
N GLU A 199 -34.07 5.92 7.96
CA GLU A 199 -34.94 6.94 7.35
C GLU A 199 -34.71 8.33 7.92
N GLU A 200 -34.48 8.44 9.21
CA GLU A 200 -34.18 9.68 9.92
C GLU A 200 -32.84 10.25 9.55
N GLU A 201 -31.83 9.37 9.31
CA GLU A 201 -30.48 9.78 8.94
C GLU A 201 -30.46 10.46 7.58
N TRP A 202 -30.97 9.78 6.52
CA TRP A 202 -30.90 10.34 5.18
C TRP A 202 -31.83 11.56 5.00
N LYS A 203 -33.00 11.58 5.66
CA LYS A 203 -33.88 12.76 5.68
C LYS A 203 -33.21 13.97 6.31
N SER A 204 -32.52 13.76 7.44
CA SER A 204 -31.74 14.82 8.12
C SER A 204 -30.61 15.37 7.25
N ILE A 205 -29.88 14.51 6.55
CA ILE A 205 -28.83 14.91 5.61
C ILE A 205 -29.40 15.75 4.46
N CYS A 206 -30.56 15.34 3.91
CA CYS A 206 -31.23 16.08 2.85
C CYS A 206 -31.71 17.47 3.30
N LEU A 207 -32.20 17.61 4.52
CA LEU A 207 -32.59 18.89 5.10
C LEU A 207 -31.42 19.83 5.29
N ILE A 208 -30.33 19.33 5.86
CA ILE A 208 -29.10 20.12 6.07
C ILE A 208 -28.51 20.61 4.74
N ARG A 209 -28.51 19.77 3.70
CA ARG A 209 -27.98 20.14 2.38
C ARG A 209 -28.84 21.17 1.65
N ARG A 210 -30.16 21.15 1.83
CA ARG A 210 -31.06 22.09 1.15
C ARG A 210 -31.03 23.51 1.76
N GLY A 211 -30.52 23.62 3.01
CA GLY A 211 -30.54 24.87 3.75
C GLY A 211 -31.95 25.32 4.11
N PRO A 212 -32.10 26.33 4.97
CA PRO A 212 -33.38 26.98 5.17
C PRO A 212 -33.86 27.71 3.93
#